data_3fe75bb70e517bb757178eb1da593c61
#
_entry.id   3fe75bb70e517bb757178eb1da593c61
#
_cell.length_a   1.000
_cell.length_b   1.000
_cell.length_c   1.000
_cell.angle_alpha   90.00
_cell.angle_beta   90.00
_cell.angle_gamma   90.00
#
_symmetry.space_group_name_H-M   'P 1'
#
loop_
_entity.id
_entity.type
_entity.pdbx_description
1 polymer ?
#
loop_
_entity_poly.entity_id
_entity_poly.type
_entity_poly.pdbx_seq_one_letter_code
_entity_poly.pdbx_strand_id
1 'polypeptide(L)'
;MSKHTVLGFLDECSPQTTANTQRMWSFDRTPLVKNTTKIRANTFAILAVNGTSIATFRERSKQEDIREVLREYKRANPSKRLVIVLDNFSSHHAILVRQYAAGNNIRLAYLPPYSPDLNPIEQIWRAIKREVSATFIRDDEHLTATIIAAFERLAGKRTYWEKWVVKFLRPKYASKMLGQ
;
A
#
# COMPACT_ATOMS: atom_id res chain seq x y z
N MET A 1 -16.72 3.33 14.27
CA MET A 1 -16.92 3.39 12.81
C MET A 1 -18.10 2.51 12.45
N SER A 2 -18.96 2.94 11.52
CA SER A 2 -20.15 2.16 11.13
C SER A 2 -19.74 1.03 10.17
N LYS A 3 -20.63 0.02 9.98
CA LYS A 3 -20.47 -1.02 8.94
C LYS A 3 -20.25 -0.44 7.51
N HIS A 4 -20.53 0.85 7.34
CA HIS A 4 -20.41 1.59 6.08
C HIS A 4 -19.10 2.39 5.94
N THR A 5 -18.16 2.27 6.89
CA THR A 5 -16.89 2.99 6.83
C THR A 5 -15.73 2.01 6.60
N VAL A 6 -14.92 2.27 5.58
CA VAL A 6 -13.68 1.53 5.29
C VAL A 6 -12.48 2.36 5.75
N LEU A 7 -11.56 1.72 6.46
CA LEU A 7 -10.25 2.27 6.80
C LEU A 7 -9.22 1.75 5.82
N GLY A 8 -8.48 2.64 5.18
CA GLY A 8 -7.40 2.32 4.26
C GLY A 8 -6.10 3.03 4.62
N PHE A 9 -4.98 2.44 4.24
CA PHE A 9 -3.64 2.99 4.38
C PHE A 9 -3.04 3.18 3.00
N LEU A 10 -2.85 4.43 2.60
CA LEU A 10 -2.27 4.79 1.31
C LEU A 10 -0.77 5.03 1.46
N ASP A 11 -0.02 4.54 0.48
CA ASP A 11 1.40 4.83 0.34
C ASP A 11 1.89 4.54 -1.09
N GLU A 12 3.07 5.07 -1.42
CA GLU A 12 3.74 4.87 -2.69
C GLU A 12 5.07 4.15 -2.48
N CYS A 13 5.38 3.27 -3.43
CA CYS A 13 6.65 2.59 -3.45
C CYS A 13 7.12 2.36 -4.89
N SER A 14 8.42 2.40 -5.12
CA SER A 14 9.00 2.07 -6.40
C SER A 14 9.89 0.84 -6.28
N PRO A 15 9.33 -0.39 -6.23
CA PRO A 15 10.12 -1.61 -6.28
C PRO A 15 10.96 -1.65 -7.55
N GLN A 16 12.20 -2.10 -7.41
CA GLN A 16 13.14 -2.19 -8.52
C GLN A 16 13.94 -3.49 -8.48
N THR A 17 14.31 -3.98 -9.64
CA THR A 17 14.95 -5.27 -9.81
C THR A 17 16.38 -5.31 -9.24
N THR A 18 17.13 -4.21 -9.33
CA THR A 18 18.56 -4.15 -8.94
C THR A 18 18.80 -3.87 -7.45
N ALA A 19 17.77 -3.82 -6.64
CA ALA A 19 17.90 -3.57 -5.20
C ALA A 19 18.67 -4.67 -4.45
N ASN A 20 18.70 -5.90 -5.01
CA ASN A 20 19.49 -7.05 -4.52
C ASN A 20 19.47 -7.21 -2.98
N THR A 21 18.29 -7.09 -2.38
CA THR A 21 18.10 -7.14 -0.92
C THR A 21 18.06 -8.57 -0.36
N GLN A 22 18.19 -9.57 -1.24
CA GLN A 22 18.09 -10.97 -0.87
C GLN A 22 19.29 -11.38 -0.02
N ARG A 23 19.01 -11.93 1.16
CA ARG A 23 19.99 -12.59 2.05
C ARG A 23 19.46 -13.97 2.39
N MET A 24 20.29 -14.98 2.29
CA MET A 24 19.93 -16.36 2.57
C MET A 24 21.03 -17.02 3.42
N TRP A 25 20.63 -17.75 4.44
CA TRP A 25 21.48 -18.67 5.17
C TRP A 25 21.42 -20.04 4.48
N SER A 26 22.56 -20.61 4.15
CA SER A 26 22.67 -21.95 3.55
C SER A 26 23.96 -22.61 4.02
N PHE A 27 23.95 -23.93 4.16
CA PHE A 27 25.16 -24.72 4.44
C PHE A 27 26.08 -24.77 3.20
N ASP A 28 25.48 -24.73 2.01
CA ASP A 28 26.19 -24.73 0.74
C ASP A 28 25.99 -23.43 -0.02
N ARG A 29 26.84 -23.16 -1.02
CA ARG A 29 26.72 -22.01 -1.88
C ARG A 29 25.47 -22.12 -2.75
N THR A 30 24.43 -21.41 -2.37
CA THR A 30 23.16 -21.34 -3.12
C THR A 30 23.26 -20.31 -4.24
N PRO A 31 22.88 -20.63 -5.48
CA PRO A 31 22.81 -19.65 -6.55
C PRO A 31 21.73 -18.60 -6.23
N LEU A 32 22.13 -17.34 -6.18
CA LEU A 32 21.22 -16.23 -6.02
C LEU A 32 20.85 -15.67 -7.38
N VAL A 33 19.56 -15.45 -7.61
CA VAL A 33 19.08 -14.72 -8.77
C VAL A 33 19.51 -13.27 -8.66
N LYS A 34 20.17 -12.75 -9.70
CA LYS A 34 20.54 -11.33 -9.79
C LYS A 34 19.96 -10.74 -11.06
N ASN A 35 19.16 -9.73 -10.90
CA ASN A 35 18.74 -8.89 -12.00
C ASN A 35 19.82 -7.84 -12.26
N THR A 36 20.32 -7.76 -13.47
CA THR A 36 21.34 -6.80 -13.90
C THR A 36 20.75 -5.57 -14.56
N THR A 37 19.58 -5.72 -15.19
CA THR A 37 18.83 -4.62 -15.80
C THR A 37 17.93 -3.96 -14.78
N LYS A 38 18.01 -2.62 -14.69
CA LYS A 38 17.17 -1.84 -13.79
C LYS A 38 15.80 -1.62 -14.40
N ILE A 39 14.81 -2.32 -13.88
CA ILE A 39 13.39 -2.10 -14.15
C ILE A 39 12.77 -1.58 -12.86
N ARG A 40 11.87 -0.61 -12.94
CA ARG A 40 11.22 0.04 -11.79
C ARG A 40 9.77 0.34 -12.08
N ALA A 41 8.87 0.02 -11.16
CA ALA A 41 7.46 0.37 -11.25
C ALA A 41 7.06 1.30 -10.10
N ASN A 42 6.61 2.51 -10.43
CA ASN A 42 6.06 3.44 -9.44
C ASN A 42 4.65 3.00 -9.07
N THR A 43 4.52 2.39 -7.91
CA THR A 43 3.34 1.69 -7.43
C THR A 43 2.66 2.48 -6.33
N PHE A 44 1.36 2.70 -6.49
CA PHE A 44 0.46 3.25 -5.46
C PHE A 44 -0.41 2.13 -4.93
N ALA A 45 -0.56 2.04 -3.63
CA ALA A 45 -1.51 1.08 -3.08
C ALA A 45 -2.27 1.63 -1.87
N ILE A 46 -3.47 1.10 -1.69
CA ILE A 46 -4.27 1.33 -0.50
C ILE A 46 -4.61 -0.02 0.12
N LEU A 47 -4.03 -0.27 1.29
CA LEU A 47 -4.34 -1.43 2.12
C LEU A 47 -5.64 -1.17 2.90
N ALA A 48 -6.70 -1.88 2.60
CA ALA A 48 -7.96 -1.78 3.31
C ALA A 48 -8.04 -2.75 4.49
N VAL A 49 -8.51 -2.28 5.65
CA VAL A 49 -8.73 -3.12 6.82
C VAL A 49 -10.02 -3.95 6.68
N ASN A 50 -11.06 -3.35 6.14
CA ASN A 50 -12.41 -3.92 6.07
C ASN A 50 -13.13 -3.55 4.77
N GLY A 51 -12.40 -3.58 3.68
CA GLY A 51 -12.88 -3.27 2.33
C GLY A 51 -11.97 -3.88 1.27
N THR A 52 -12.11 -3.42 0.04
CA THR A 52 -11.28 -3.86 -1.09
C THR A 52 -10.00 -3.02 -1.13
N SER A 53 -8.85 -3.69 -1.01
CA SER A 53 -7.53 -3.08 -1.25
C SER A 53 -7.28 -2.91 -2.74
N ILE A 54 -6.47 -1.92 -3.11
CA ILE A 54 -6.06 -1.72 -4.51
C ILE A 54 -4.55 -1.48 -4.59
N ALA A 55 -3.95 -1.88 -5.71
CA ALA A 55 -2.63 -1.43 -6.14
C ALA A 55 -2.68 -1.06 -7.61
N THR A 56 -1.99 0.02 -7.98
CA THR A 56 -2.01 0.60 -9.33
C THR A 56 -0.67 1.26 -9.63
N PHE A 57 -0.40 1.52 -10.89
CA PHE A 57 0.87 2.10 -11.32
C PHE A 57 0.66 3.48 -11.93
N ARG A 58 1.63 4.37 -11.73
CA ARG A 58 1.65 5.71 -12.34
C ARG A 58 3.08 6.05 -12.72
N GLU A 59 3.23 6.92 -13.70
CA GLU A 59 4.55 7.39 -14.09
C GLU A 59 5.19 8.30 -13.03
N ARG A 60 4.36 9.06 -12.32
CA ARG A 60 4.79 10.09 -11.37
C ARG A 60 3.97 10.00 -10.08
N SER A 61 4.38 10.79 -9.07
CA SER A 61 3.66 10.94 -7.80
C SER A 61 3.16 12.38 -7.64
N LYS A 62 2.40 12.85 -8.64
CA LYS A 62 1.79 14.18 -8.62
C LYS A 62 0.39 14.16 -8.01
N GLN A 63 -0.14 15.33 -7.69
CA GLN A 63 -1.48 15.49 -7.12
C GLN A 63 -2.59 14.88 -7.99
N GLU A 64 -2.42 14.91 -9.32
CA GLU A 64 -3.35 14.29 -10.27
C GLU A 64 -3.37 12.76 -10.10
N ASP A 65 -2.20 12.15 -9.95
CA ASP A 65 -2.05 10.71 -9.73
C ASP A 65 -2.72 10.28 -8.42
N ILE A 66 -2.47 11.03 -7.34
CA ILE A 66 -3.12 10.79 -6.04
C ILE A 66 -4.65 10.87 -6.16
N ARG A 67 -5.17 11.89 -6.84
CA ARG A 67 -6.61 12.02 -7.09
C ARG A 67 -7.17 10.81 -7.83
N GLU A 68 -6.48 10.32 -8.86
CA GLU A 68 -6.91 9.15 -9.62
C GLU A 68 -6.89 7.88 -8.76
N VAL A 69 -5.87 7.68 -7.94
CA VAL A 69 -5.79 6.55 -6.99
C VAL A 69 -6.97 6.61 -6.02
N LEU A 70 -7.29 7.77 -5.46
CA LEU A 70 -8.47 7.94 -4.61
C LEU A 70 -9.77 7.62 -5.35
N ARG A 71 -9.86 8.00 -6.64
CA ARG A 71 -11.02 7.70 -7.49
C ARG A 71 -11.18 6.20 -7.72
N GLU A 72 -10.10 5.50 -8.04
CA GLU A 72 -10.10 4.05 -8.20
C GLU A 72 -10.48 3.34 -6.90
N TYR A 73 -9.92 3.79 -5.78
CA TYR A 73 -10.26 3.24 -4.47
C TYR A 73 -11.73 3.46 -4.10
N LYS A 74 -12.28 4.62 -4.43
CA LYS A 74 -13.72 4.90 -4.23
C LYS A 74 -14.59 4.00 -5.07
N ARG A 75 -14.20 3.71 -6.34
CA ARG A 75 -14.91 2.76 -7.20
C ARG A 75 -14.86 1.32 -6.68
N ALA A 76 -13.72 0.89 -6.13
CA ALA A 76 -13.57 -0.42 -5.52
C ALA A 76 -14.37 -0.57 -4.21
N ASN A 77 -14.74 0.55 -3.57
CA ASN A 77 -15.51 0.59 -2.33
C ASN A 77 -16.74 1.51 -2.46
N PRO A 78 -17.68 1.20 -3.35
CA PRO A 78 -18.83 2.04 -3.63
C PRO A 78 -19.72 2.19 -2.39
N SER A 79 -20.43 3.31 -2.29
CA SER A 79 -21.37 3.61 -1.19
C SER A 79 -20.75 3.61 0.22
N LYS A 80 -19.44 3.41 0.36
CA LYS A 80 -18.74 3.46 1.64
C LYS A 80 -18.22 4.87 1.93
N ARG A 81 -18.20 5.23 3.20
CA ARG A 81 -17.36 6.32 3.70
C ARG A 81 -15.93 5.79 3.80
N LEU A 82 -14.98 6.51 3.27
CA LEU A 82 -13.58 6.11 3.33
C LEU A 82 -12.83 6.98 4.35
N VAL A 83 -12.01 6.35 5.16
CA VAL A 83 -11.01 7.02 5.98
C VAL A 83 -9.66 6.52 5.51
N ILE A 84 -8.84 7.41 4.99
CA ILE A 84 -7.54 7.06 4.40
C ILE A 84 -6.45 7.67 5.26
N VAL A 85 -5.60 6.82 5.80
CA VAL A 85 -4.37 7.19 6.51
C VAL A 85 -3.25 7.26 5.49
N LEU A 86 -2.48 8.33 5.49
CA LEU A 86 -1.40 8.59 4.55
C LEU A 86 -0.32 9.45 5.20
N ASP A 87 0.87 9.49 4.63
CA ASP A 87 1.96 10.32 5.11
C ASP A 87 1.79 11.81 4.77
N ASN A 88 2.77 12.62 5.14
CA ASN A 88 2.79 14.07 4.92
C ASN A 88 3.48 14.49 3.61
N PHE A 89 3.54 13.62 2.60
CA PHE A 89 4.09 14.02 1.31
C PHE A 89 3.31 15.20 0.71
N SER A 90 4.01 16.17 0.11
CA SER A 90 3.42 17.43 -0.32
C SER A 90 2.23 17.28 -1.29
N SER A 91 2.30 16.30 -2.19
CA SER A 91 1.21 16.01 -3.14
C SER A 91 -0.08 15.58 -2.43
N HIS A 92 0.01 14.95 -1.25
CA HIS A 92 -1.15 14.54 -0.44
C HIS A 92 -1.92 15.73 0.14
N HIS A 93 -1.22 16.85 0.36
CA HIS A 93 -1.82 18.10 0.89
C HIS A 93 -2.36 19.02 -0.21
N ALA A 94 -2.20 18.67 -1.48
CA ALA A 94 -2.63 19.51 -2.58
C ALA A 94 -4.14 19.83 -2.51
N ILE A 95 -4.51 21.01 -2.93
CA ILE A 95 -5.90 21.49 -2.93
C ILE A 95 -6.79 20.53 -3.74
N LEU A 96 -6.30 20.08 -4.90
CA LEU A 96 -6.99 19.13 -5.79
C LEU A 96 -7.37 17.83 -5.07
N VAL A 97 -6.44 17.28 -4.30
CA VAL A 97 -6.63 16.02 -3.55
C VAL A 97 -7.66 16.23 -2.43
N ARG A 98 -7.53 17.30 -1.66
CA ARG A 98 -8.44 17.62 -0.56
C ARG A 98 -9.87 17.90 -1.03
N GLN A 99 -10.02 18.65 -2.13
CA GLN A 99 -11.34 18.94 -2.73
C GLN A 99 -11.99 17.66 -3.24
N TYR A 100 -11.24 16.81 -3.95
CA TYR A 100 -11.76 15.52 -4.39
C TYR A 100 -12.21 14.65 -3.22
N ALA A 101 -11.39 14.54 -2.18
CA ALA A 101 -11.72 13.76 -0.99
C ALA A 101 -13.00 14.27 -0.30
N ALA A 102 -13.13 15.58 -0.11
CA ALA A 102 -14.30 16.19 0.51
C ALA A 102 -15.59 15.92 -0.28
N GLY A 103 -15.54 16.04 -1.62
CA GLY A 103 -16.71 15.82 -2.50
C GLY A 103 -17.12 14.34 -2.66
N ASN A 104 -16.26 13.39 -2.24
CA ASN A 104 -16.48 11.95 -2.45
C ASN A 104 -16.63 11.12 -1.16
N ASN A 105 -16.93 11.78 -0.03
CA ASN A 105 -17.10 11.12 1.27
C ASN A 105 -15.82 10.36 1.70
N ILE A 106 -14.65 10.96 1.47
CA ILE A 106 -13.33 10.47 1.85
C ILE A 106 -12.76 11.43 2.92
N ARG A 107 -12.37 10.90 4.06
CA ARG A 107 -11.63 11.61 5.09
C ARG A 107 -10.15 11.22 5.02
N LEU A 108 -9.29 12.20 4.83
CA LEU A 108 -7.84 12.05 4.90
C LEU A 108 -7.37 12.22 6.35
N ALA A 109 -6.50 11.35 6.81
CA ALA A 109 -5.88 11.38 8.12
C ALA A 109 -4.37 11.25 7.93
N TYR A 110 -3.65 12.34 8.21
CA TYR A 110 -2.20 12.39 8.01
C TYR A 110 -1.45 11.81 9.20
N LEU A 111 -0.44 11.00 8.92
CA LEU A 111 0.51 10.52 9.91
C LEU A 111 1.43 11.66 10.36
N PRO A 112 2.03 11.58 11.56
CA PRO A 112 3.10 12.50 11.93
C PRO A 112 4.24 12.48 10.91
N PRO A 113 4.95 13.59 10.71
CA PRO A 113 6.13 13.62 9.85
C PRO A 113 7.15 12.53 10.26
N TYR A 114 7.83 11.94 9.27
CA TYR A 114 8.89 10.95 9.48
C TYR A 114 8.47 9.71 10.30
N SER A 115 7.22 9.27 10.17
CA SER A 115 6.68 8.15 10.95
C SER A 115 6.19 6.98 10.07
N PRO A 116 7.05 6.40 9.19
CA PRO A 116 6.65 5.29 8.32
C PRO A 116 6.24 4.04 9.10
N ASP A 117 6.81 3.84 10.31
CA ASP A 117 6.46 2.70 11.17
C ASP A 117 4.99 2.72 11.64
N LEU A 118 4.33 3.86 11.53
CA LEU A 118 2.90 3.99 11.80
C LEU A 118 2.03 3.63 10.59
N ASN A 119 2.61 3.34 9.41
CA ASN A 119 1.88 2.93 8.23
C ASN A 119 2.02 1.41 7.99
N PRO A 120 0.97 0.60 8.24
CA PRO A 120 1.04 -0.86 8.08
C PRO A 120 1.45 -1.33 6.68
N ILE A 121 1.14 -0.57 5.64
CA ILE A 121 1.44 -0.93 4.25
C ILE A 121 2.95 -1.01 3.99
N GLU A 122 3.77 -0.33 4.78
CA GLU A 122 5.23 -0.39 4.68
C GLU A 122 5.79 -1.81 4.87
N GLN A 123 5.13 -2.62 5.70
CA GLN A 123 5.51 -4.03 5.88
C GLN A 123 5.22 -4.85 4.62
N ILE A 124 4.13 -4.51 3.90
CA ILE A 124 3.80 -5.14 2.61
C ILE A 124 4.86 -4.76 1.58
N TRP A 125 5.27 -3.49 1.52
CA TRP A 125 6.34 -3.04 0.62
C TRP A 125 7.67 -3.77 0.87
N ARG A 126 8.03 -3.99 2.13
CA ARG A 126 9.23 -4.79 2.49
C ARG A 126 9.13 -6.21 1.94
N ALA A 127 7.97 -6.86 2.06
CA ALA A 127 7.76 -8.21 1.56
C ALA A 127 7.79 -8.25 0.02
N ILE A 128 7.14 -7.31 -0.66
CA ILE A 128 7.15 -7.19 -2.13
C ILE A 128 8.57 -6.96 -2.64
N LYS A 129 9.34 -6.04 -2.03
CA LYS A 129 10.73 -5.79 -2.42
C LYS A 129 11.61 -7.04 -2.30
N ARG A 130 11.39 -7.87 -1.28
CA ARG A 130 12.11 -9.15 -1.12
C ARG A 130 11.74 -10.13 -2.23
N GLU A 131 10.46 -10.23 -2.56
CA GLU A 131 9.98 -11.13 -3.62
C GLU A 131 10.50 -10.71 -5.00
N VAL A 132 10.42 -9.43 -5.35
CA VAL A 132 10.99 -8.88 -6.58
C VAL A 132 12.50 -9.13 -6.64
N SER A 133 13.23 -8.95 -5.53
CA SER A 133 14.66 -9.22 -5.46
C SER A 133 15.03 -10.69 -5.63
N ALA A 134 14.13 -11.60 -5.29
CA ALA A 134 14.32 -13.06 -5.41
C ALA A 134 13.87 -13.62 -6.76
N THR A 135 13.18 -12.81 -7.57
CA THR A 135 12.59 -13.24 -8.85
C THR A 135 13.43 -12.71 -10.01
N PHE A 136 13.67 -13.55 -11.01
CA PHE A 136 14.23 -13.08 -12.28
C PHE A 136 13.12 -12.36 -13.06
N ILE A 137 13.23 -11.04 -13.14
CA ILE A 137 12.27 -10.17 -13.83
C ILE A 137 12.75 -9.94 -15.26
N ARG A 138 11.91 -10.26 -16.22
CA ARG A 138 12.22 -10.18 -17.66
C ARG A 138 12.02 -8.77 -18.22
N ASP A 139 10.91 -8.14 -17.86
CA ASP A 139 10.44 -6.87 -18.42
C ASP A 139 9.53 -6.14 -17.42
N ASP A 140 9.04 -4.96 -17.80
CA ASP A 140 8.14 -4.12 -16.98
C ASP A 140 6.81 -4.81 -16.69
N GLU A 141 6.26 -5.56 -17.65
CA GLU A 141 5.00 -6.27 -17.50
C GLU A 141 5.14 -7.39 -16.47
N HIS A 142 6.23 -8.16 -16.52
CA HIS A 142 6.53 -9.17 -15.51
C HIS A 142 6.74 -8.57 -14.11
N LEU A 143 7.39 -7.40 -14.01
CA LEU A 143 7.56 -6.70 -12.74
C LEU A 143 6.21 -6.28 -12.15
N THR A 144 5.37 -5.63 -12.95
CA THR A 144 4.05 -5.15 -12.50
C THR A 144 3.13 -6.30 -12.11
N ALA A 145 3.10 -7.39 -12.88
CA ALA A 145 2.36 -8.60 -12.55
C ALA A 145 2.83 -9.23 -11.23
N THR A 146 4.14 -9.30 -11.01
CA THR A 146 4.75 -9.81 -9.77
C THR A 146 4.32 -8.95 -8.57
N ILE A 147 4.36 -7.63 -8.70
CA ILE A 147 3.95 -6.70 -7.64
C ILE A 147 2.47 -6.86 -7.31
N ILE A 148 1.58 -6.92 -8.31
CA ILE A 148 0.13 -7.06 -8.09
C ILE A 148 -0.17 -8.38 -7.40
N ALA A 149 0.35 -9.50 -7.91
CA ALA A 149 0.12 -10.82 -7.31
C ALA A 149 0.59 -10.89 -5.85
N ALA A 150 1.77 -10.31 -5.57
CA ALA A 150 2.28 -10.23 -4.20
C ALA A 150 1.40 -9.34 -3.31
N PHE A 151 0.97 -8.17 -3.80
CA PHE A 151 0.12 -7.26 -3.05
C PHE A 151 -1.23 -7.90 -2.72
N GLU A 152 -1.93 -8.47 -3.67
CA GLU A 152 -3.23 -9.14 -3.46
C GLU A 152 -3.14 -10.25 -2.41
N ARG A 153 -2.12 -11.09 -2.50
CA ARG A 153 -1.86 -12.17 -1.55
C ARG A 153 -1.56 -11.67 -0.14
N LEU A 154 -0.84 -10.54 -0.01
CA LEU A 154 -0.42 -9.97 1.27
C LEU A 154 -1.52 -9.10 1.89
N ALA A 155 -2.24 -8.32 1.10
CA ALA A 155 -3.29 -7.43 1.57
C ALA A 155 -4.46 -8.16 2.25
N GLY A 156 -4.71 -9.42 1.87
CA GLY A 156 -5.69 -10.28 2.55
C GLY A 156 -5.30 -10.74 3.94
N LYS A 157 -4.03 -10.55 4.36
CA LYS A 157 -3.54 -11.04 5.66
C LYS A 157 -3.74 -10.00 6.77
N ARG A 158 -4.59 -10.30 7.73
CA ARG A 158 -4.85 -9.45 8.91
C ARG A 158 -3.60 -9.09 9.71
N THR A 159 -2.58 -9.95 9.70
CA THR A 159 -1.33 -9.78 10.45
C THR A 159 -0.60 -8.47 10.14
N TYR A 160 -0.82 -7.86 8.97
CA TYR A 160 -0.20 -6.60 8.59
C TYR A 160 -0.83 -5.37 9.25
N TRP A 161 -2.12 -5.39 9.59
CA TRP A 161 -2.83 -4.23 10.11
C TRP A 161 -3.50 -4.45 11.48
N GLU A 162 -3.67 -5.69 11.92
CA GLU A 162 -4.41 -6.01 13.16
C GLU A 162 -3.80 -5.36 14.41
N LYS A 163 -2.47 -5.44 14.57
CA LYS A 163 -1.76 -4.81 15.67
C LYS A 163 -1.93 -3.29 15.68
N TRP A 164 -1.97 -2.68 14.50
CA TRP A 164 -2.22 -1.25 14.36
C TRP A 164 -3.63 -0.87 14.84
N VAL A 165 -4.63 -1.64 14.40
CA VAL A 165 -6.02 -1.43 14.80
C VAL A 165 -6.17 -1.51 16.32
N VAL A 166 -5.58 -2.54 16.95
CA VAL A 166 -5.62 -2.71 18.41
C VAL A 166 -4.93 -1.56 19.13
N LYS A 167 -3.79 -1.11 18.63
CA LYS A 167 -2.98 -0.07 19.29
C LYS A 167 -3.58 1.33 19.18
N PHE A 168 -4.13 1.70 18.01
CA PHE A 168 -4.47 3.09 17.69
C PHE A 168 -5.96 3.38 17.65
N LEU A 169 -6.82 2.37 17.56
CA LEU A 169 -8.25 2.58 17.61
C LEU A 169 -8.81 2.33 19.02
N ARG A 170 -9.82 3.12 19.40
CA ARG A 170 -10.56 2.87 20.65
C ARG A 170 -11.16 1.46 20.60
N PRO A 171 -11.24 0.73 21.75
CA PRO A 171 -11.69 -0.68 21.80
C PRO A 171 -12.98 -0.95 21.05
N LYS A 172 -14.00 -0.09 21.19
CA LYS A 172 -15.29 -0.23 20.49
C LYS A 172 -15.19 -0.18 18.96
N TYR A 173 -14.15 0.43 18.40
CA TYR A 173 -13.91 0.48 16.94
C TYR A 173 -13.01 -0.66 16.50
N ALA A 174 -12.06 -1.04 17.35
CA ALA A 174 -11.18 -2.18 17.10
C ALA A 174 -11.99 -3.48 16.99
N SER A 175 -12.86 -3.79 17.96
CA SER A 175 -13.73 -4.97 17.96
C SER A 175 -14.57 -5.07 16.68
N LYS A 176 -15.16 -3.95 16.22
CA LYS A 176 -15.94 -3.93 14.97
C LYS A 176 -15.10 -4.25 13.72
N MET A 177 -13.82 -3.88 13.71
CA MET A 177 -12.94 -4.14 12.56
C MET A 177 -12.36 -5.53 12.59
N LEU A 178 -12.18 -6.10 13.78
CA LEU A 178 -11.67 -7.44 13.99
C LEU A 178 -12.75 -8.52 13.86
N GLY A 179 -14.03 -8.11 13.79
CA GLY A 179 -15.15 -9.04 13.67
C GLY A 179 -15.49 -9.75 14.99
N GLN A 180 -15.18 -9.09 16.10
CA GLN A 180 -15.52 -9.54 17.47
C GLN A 180 -16.78 -8.82 17.99
#